data_312619b09934ddf51a851af2a96ff3ab
#
_entry.id   312619b09934ddf51a851af2a96ff3ab
#
_cell.length_a   1.000
_cell.length_b   1.000
_cell.length_c   1.000
_cell.angle_alpha   90.00
_cell.angle_beta   90.00
_cell.angle_gamma   90.00
#
_symmetry.space_group_name_H-M   'P 1'
#
loop_
_entity.id
_entity.type
_entity.pdbx_description
1 polymer ?
#
loop_
_entity_poly.entity_id
_entity_poly.type
_entity_poly.pdbx_seq_one_letter_code
_entity_poly.pdbx_strand_id
1 'polypeptide(L)'
;MLEAIGRAMAFLRQKQILHRLGVVISIAVIGIACYVLYHMLRGIDTNEVLEAIKSTEPRQIALAGLFVAAGYFTLTFYDLFAVRAIGHAHVPYRINALAAFTSYSIGHNVGASVFTGGAVRYRIYSAWGLNAIDVAKICFLAGLTFWLGNAAVLGLGIAYHPEAAANIDQLPPWLNRTLAFGIIIALVAYVVWVWTQPRVVGRGPWTVTLPGGPLTLLQIMIGIVDLGFCALAMYVLVPDEPNLGFVVVAVIFVSATLLGFASHSPGGLGVFDAAMLVGLWQMDREDLLGGMLLFRLLYYIAPFVISVILLTFREVIVGARLKRLPQTDSGPRPEPHHEAVLVRKRGDSGV
;
A
#
# COMPACT_ATOMS: atom_id res chain seq x y z
N MET A 1 5.13 -25.13 -38.17
CA MET A 1 4.26 -25.84 -37.22
C MET A 1 5.00 -26.16 -35.92
N LEU A 2 6.21 -26.74 -35.94
CA LEU A 2 7.02 -27.07 -34.74
C LEU A 2 7.42 -25.85 -33.92
N GLU A 3 7.76 -24.71 -34.53
CA GLU A 3 8.10 -23.45 -33.82
C GLU A 3 6.88 -22.81 -33.13
N ALA A 4 5.69 -22.94 -33.69
CA ALA A 4 4.46 -22.45 -33.05
C ALA A 4 4.11 -23.28 -31.80
N ILE A 5 4.32 -24.60 -31.87
CA ILE A 5 4.14 -25.52 -30.74
C ILE A 5 5.19 -25.24 -29.64
N GLY A 6 6.46 -24.98 -30.05
CA GLY A 6 7.53 -24.61 -29.12
C GLY A 6 7.22 -23.30 -28.37
N ARG A 7 6.74 -22.27 -29.07
CA ARG A 7 6.31 -20.99 -28.48
C ARG A 7 5.11 -21.15 -27.57
N ALA A 8 4.11 -21.93 -27.95
CA ALA A 8 2.95 -22.21 -27.11
C ALA A 8 3.33 -22.99 -25.83
N MET A 9 4.22 -23.99 -25.93
CA MET A 9 4.74 -24.72 -24.75
C MET A 9 5.60 -23.85 -23.85
N ALA A 10 6.44 -22.98 -24.40
CA ALA A 10 7.21 -22.00 -23.62
C ALA A 10 6.29 -21.02 -22.91
N PHE A 11 5.24 -20.52 -23.56
CA PHE A 11 4.23 -19.63 -22.96
C PHE A 11 3.43 -20.32 -21.84
N LEU A 12 3.02 -21.57 -22.03
CA LEU A 12 2.32 -22.34 -20.98
C LEU A 12 3.24 -22.63 -19.80
N ARG A 13 4.51 -22.98 -20.06
CA ARG A 13 5.53 -23.19 -19.03
C ARG A 13 5.83 -21.92 -18.27
N GLN A 14 5.94 -20.79 -18.96
CA GLN A 14 6.12 -19.46 -18.35
C GLN A 14 4.92 -19.07 -17.49
N LYS A 15 3.69 -19.33 -17.93
CA LYS A 15 2.46 -19.07 -17.16
C LYS A 15 2.37 -19.94 -15.90
N GLN A 16 2.85 -21.19 -15.98
CA GLN A 16 2.87 -22.12 -14.86
C GLN A 16 3.96 -21.76 -13.84
N ILE A 17 5.13 -21.28 -14.30
CA ILE A 17 6.21 -20.76 -13.45
C ILE A 17 5.74 -19.47 -12.73
N LEU A 18 5.13 -18.53 -13.45
CA LEU A 18 4.58 -17.30 -12.87
C LEU A 18 3.51 -17.59 -11.82
N HIS A 19 2.65 -18.59 -12.07
CA HIS A 19 1.64 -19.00 -11.09
C HIS A 19 2.28 -19.59 -9.83
N ARG A 20 3.26 -20.51 -9.98
CA ARG A 20 4.01 -21.08 -8.85
C ARG A 20 4.76 -20.02 -8.07
N LEU A 21 5.40 -19.08 -8.76
CA LEU A 21 6.07 -17.94 -8.13
C LEU A 21 5.07 -17.09 -7.34
N GLY A 22 3.89 -16.83 -7.89
CA GLY A 22 2.83 -16.11 -7.19
C GLY A 22 2.36 -16.82 -5.91
N VAL A 23 2.22 -18.14 -5.93
CA VAL A 23 1.87 -18.93 -4.74
C VAL A 23 2.99 -18.87 -3.70
N VAL A 24 4.24 -19.01 -4.10
CA VAL A 24 5.40 -18.90 -3.20
C VAL A 24 5.47 -17.51 -2.57
N ILE A 25 5.27 -16.44 -3.35
CA ILE A 25 5.20 -15.07 -2.83
C ILE A 25 4.07 -14.93 -1.82
N SER A 26 2.86 -15.48 -2.10
CA SER A 26 1.74 -15.43 -1.15
C SER A 26 2.06 -16.12 0.16
N ILE A 27 2.62 -17.34 0.10
CA ILE A 27 2.98 -18.10 1.30
C ILE A 27 4.06 -17.35 2.08
N ALA A 28 5.07 -16.79 1.40
CA ALA A 28 6.11 -16.01 2.04
C ALA A 28 5.54 -14.75 2.72
N VAL A 29 4.71 -13.97 2.02
CA VAL A 29 4.07 -12.76 2.58
C VAL A 29 3.20 -13.10 3.77
N ILE A 30 2.33 -14.12 3.67
CA ILE A 30 1.47 -14.55 4.78
C ILE A 30 2.31 -15.08 5.94
N GLY A 31 3.35 -15.88 5.67
CA GLY A 31 4.25 -16.39 6.70
C GLY A 31 5.00 -15.29 7.45
N ILE A 32 5.56 -14.32 6.72
CA ILE A 32 6.21 -13.14 7.31
C ILE A 32 5.20 -12.30 8.10
N ALA A 33 3.99 -12.09 7.54
CA ALA A 33 2.94 -11.34 8.23
C ALA A 33 2.52 -12.03 9.53
N CYS A 34 2.31 -13.34 9.52
CA CYS A 34 1.99 -14.10 10.74
C CYS A 34 3.14 -14.06 11.76
N TYR A 35 4.39 -14.15 11.32
CA TYR A 35 5.57 -14.04 12.19
C TYR A 35 5.65 -12.66 12.84
N VAL A 36 5.51 -11.59 12.05
CA VAL A 36 5.52 -10.21 12.57
C VAL A 36 4.36 -9.97 13.52
N LEU A 37 3.15 -10.42 13.16
CA LEU A 37 1.98 -10.33 14.05
C LEU A 37 2.22 -11.04 15.39
N TYR A 38 2.74 -12.26 15.36
CA TYR A 38 3.09 -13.00 16.58
C TYR A 38 4.10 -12.21 17.43
N HIS A 39 5.12 -11.66 16.80
CA HIS A 39 6.18 -10.92 17.50
C HIS A 39 5.65 -9.60 18.10
N MET A 40 4.79 -8.88 17.37
CA MET A 40 4.12 -7.68 17.87
C MET A 40 3.20 -7.99 19.06
N LEU A 41 2.37 -9.01 18.94
CA LEU A 41 1.43 -9.39 20.02
C LEU A 41 2.16 -9.89 21.28
N ARG A 42 3.29 -10.58 21.12
CA ARG A 42 4.08 -11.06 22.25
C ARG A 42 4.75 -9.93 23.05
N GLY A 43 5.01 -8.78 22.41
CA GLY A 43 5.59 -7.60 23.05
C GLY A 43 4.57 -6.68 23.74
N ILE A 44 3.27 -6.98 23.63
CA ILE A 44 2.20 -6.17 24.21
C ILE A 44 1.74 -6.82 25.54
N ASP A 45 1.81 -6.07 26.64
CA ASP A 45 1.20 -6.49 27.89
C ASP A 45 -0.33 -6.35 27.78
N THR A 46 -1.02 -7.48 27.92
CA THR A 46 -2.48 -7.52 27.87
C THR A 46 -3.15 -6.72 29.00
N ASN A 47 -2.46 -6.52 30.12
CA ASN A 47 -2.97 -5.71 31.23
C ASN A 47 -2.91 -4.22 30.86
N GLU A 48 -1.80 -3.76 30.27
CA GLU A 48 -1.67 -2.37 29.80
C GLU A 48 -2.75 -2.04 28.74
N VAL A 49 -3.00 -2.94 27.78
CA VAL A 49 -4.09 -2.79 26.81
C VAL A 49 -5.44 -2.70 27.51
N LEU A 50 -5.68 -3.57 28.48
CA LEU A 50 -6.97 -3.61 29.19
C LEU A 50 -7.17 -2.35 30.04
N GLU A 51 -6.14 -1.84 30.67
CA GLU A 51 -6.17 -0.57 31.42
C GLU A 51 -6.42 0.60 30.48
N ALA A 52 -5.71 0.72 29.36
CA ALA A 52 -5.93 1.75 28.36
C ALA A 52 -7.36 1.72 27.79
N ILE A 53 -7.94 0.53 27.55
CA ILE A 53 -9.34 0.42 27.11
C ILE A 53 -10.31 0.86 28.21
N LYS A 54 -10.03 0.55 29.46
CA LYS A 54 -10.90 0.88 30.58
C LYS A 54 -10.85 2.37 30.98
N SER A 55 -9.69 3.00 30.83
CA SER A 55 -9.49 4.44 31.12
C SER A 55 -10.03 5.35 30.03
N THR A 56 -10.14 4.87 28.78
CA THR A 56 -10.61 5.64 27.64
C THR A 56 -12.14 5.49 27.46
N GLU A 57 -12.83 6.59 27.20
CA GLU A 57 -14.27 6.55 26.94
C GLU A 57 -14.60 5.68 25.71
N PRO A 58 -15.63 4.82 25.77
CA PRO A 58 -16.02 3.99 24.61
C PRO A 58 -16.37 4.82 23.36
N ARG A 59 -16.83 6.03 23.53
CA ARG A 59 -17.12 6.98 22.45
C ARG A 59 -15.84 7.39 21.72
N GLN A 60 -14.76 7.66 22.45
CA GLN A 60 -13.45 8.03 21.87
C GLN A 60 -12.90 6.86 21.07
N ILE A 61 -12.93 5.64 21.61
CA ILE A 61 -12.49 4.43 20.91
C ILE A 61 -13.31 4.21 19.62
N ALA A 62 -14.63 4.36 19.69
CA ALA A 62 -15.52 4.21 18.53
C ALA A 62 -15.23 5.28 17.45
N LEU A 63 -15.03 6.55 17.85
CA LEU A 63 -14.69 7.64 16.94
C LEU A 63 -13.30 7.42 16.30
N ALA A 64 -12.31 7.03 17.08
CA ALA A 64 -10.99 6.71 16.55
C ALA A 64 -11.06 5.55 15.54
N GLY A 65 -11.81 4.49 15.86
CA GLY A 65 -12.06 3.38 14.93
C GLY A 65 -12.76 3.82 13.64
N LEU A 66 -13.71 4.72 13.72
CA LEU A 66 -14.39 5.31 12.57
C LEU A 66 -13.41 6.12 11.70
N PHE A 67 -12.56 6.94 12.29
CA PHE A 67 -11.54 7.69 11.57
C PHE A 67 -10.50 6.78 10.94
N VAL A 68 -10.07 5.73 11.63
CA VAL A 68 -9.17 4.71 11.05
C VAL A 68 -9.84 4.04 9.83
N ALA A 69 -11.10 3.64 9.94
CA ALA A 69 -11.83 3.05 8.82
C ALA A 69 -11.96 4.01 7.63
N ALA A 70 -12.22 5.31 7.90
CA ALA A 70 -12.28 6.35 6.88
C ALA A 70 -10.90 6.58 6.22
N GLY A 71 -9.81 6.56 6.97
CA GLY A 71 -8.44 6.62 6.44
C GLY A 71 -8.15 5.44 5.52
N TYR A 72 -8.38 4.20 5.96
CA TYR A 72 -8.22 3.02 5.10
C TYR A 72 -9.13 3.04 3.87
N PHE A 73 -10.34 3.55 3.99
CA PHE A 73 -11.21 3.77 2.82
C PHE A 73 -10.58 4.77 1.84
N THR A 74 -10.02 5.86 2.34
CA THR A 74 -9.34 6.87 1.52
C THR A 74 -8.12 6.28 0.79
N LEU A 75 -7.34 5.41 1.44
CA LEU A 75 -6.21 4.70 0.82
C LEU A 75 -6.62 3.85 -0.39
N THR A 76 -7.88 3.38 -0.46
CA THR A 76 -8.34 2.62 -1.64
C THR A 76 -8.35 3.44 -2.92
N PHE A 77 -8.47 4.76 -2.82
CA PHE A 77 -8.41 5.67 -3.95
C PHE A 77 -6.99 5.86 -4.50
N TYR A 78 -5.94 5.69 -3.68
CA TYR A 78 -4.56 5.73 -4.15
C TYR A 78 -4.32 4.69 -5.25
N ASP A 79 -4.69 3.44 -5.00
CA ASP A 79 -4.55 2.36 -5.97
C ASP A 79 -5.52 2.54 -7.14
N LEU A 80 -6.76 2.96 -6.89
CA LEU A 80 -7.75 3.19 -7.94
C LEU A 80 -7.25 4.21 -8.98
N PHE A 81 -6.71 5.34 -8.52
CA PHE A 81 -6.18 6.36 -9.43
C PHE A 81 -4.89 5.90 -10.10
N ALA A 82 -3.99 5.23 -9.37
CA ALA A 82 -2.77 4.69 -9.93
C ALA A 82 -3.04 3.67 -11.05
N VAL A 83 -3.96 2.72 -10.82
CA VAL A 83 -4.35 1.70 -11.81
C VAL A 83 -4.98 2.33 -13.05
N ARG A 84 -5.85 3.33 -12.88
CA ARG A 84 -6.45 4.05 -14.00
C ARG A 84 -5.43 4.88 -14.77
N ALA A 85 -4.50 5.54 -14.08
CA ALA A 85 -3.46 6.37 -14.70
C ALA A 85 -2.51 5.56 -15.60
N ILE A 86 -2.28 4.28 -15.29
CA ILE A 86 -1.46 3.40 -16.13
C ILE A 86 -2.25 2.65 -17.22
N GLY A 87 -3.56 2.97 -17.39
CA GLY A 87 -4.39 2.45 -18.47
C GLY A 87 -5.13 1.14 -18.17
N HIS A 88 -5.13 0.64 -16.93
CA HIS A 88 -5.81 -0.59 -16.53
C HIS A 88 -7.21 -0.34 -15.92
N ALA A 89 -8.01 0.52 -16.55
CA ALA A 89 -9.36 0.88 -16.08
C ALA A 89 -10.34 -0.31 -15.99
N HIS A 90 -10.03 -1.45 -16.63
CA HIS A 90 -10.84 -2.68 -16.59
C HIS A 90 -10.81 -3.38 -15.22
N VAL A 91 -9.84 -3.05 -14.36
CA VAL A 91 -9.75 -3.61 -13.00
C VAL A 91 -10.86 -3.00 -12.13
N PRO A 92 -11.79 -3.83 -11.59
CA PRO A 92 -12.92 -3.30 -10.82
C PRO A 92 -12.47 -2.71 -9.48
N TYR A 93 -13.21 -1.71 -9.00
CA TYR A 93 -12.90 -1.00 -7.74
C TYR A 93 -12.67 -1.95 -6.55
N ARG A 94 -13.49 -2.99 -6.39
CA ARG A 94 -13.35 -3.97 -5.30
C ARG A 94 -11.97 -4.65 -5.27
N ILE A 95 -11.32 -4.82 -6.42
CA ILE A 95 -9.97 -5.39 -6.50
C ILE A 95 -8.93 -4.34 -6.11
N ASN A 96 -9.10 -3.10 -6.57
CA ASN A 96 -8.24 -1.98 -6.16
C ASN A 96 -8.34 -1.75 -4.65
N ALA A 97 -9.55 -1.77 -4.10
CA ALA A 97 -9.79 -1.62 -2.66
C ALA A 97 -9.13 -2.76 -1.84
N LEU A 98 -9.29 -4.01 -2.29
CA LEU A 98 -8.64 -5.15 -1.64
C LEU A 98 -7.11 -5.04 -1.71
N ALA A 99 -6.57 -4.68 -2.89
CA ALA A 99 -5.13 -4.54 -3.08
C ALA A 99 -4.56 -3.40 -2.21
N ALA A 100 -5.20 -2.24 -2.21
CA ALA A 100 -4.80 -1.12 -1.37
C ALA A 100 -4.86 -1.48 0.12
N PHE A 101 -6.03 -1.90 0.62
CA PHE A 101 -6.23 -2.22 2.02
C PHE A 101 -5.18 -3.24 2.54
N THR A 102 -5.02 -4.36 1.83
CA THR A 102 -4.09 -5.41 2.26
C THR A 102 -2.63 -5.01 2.11
N SER A 103 -2.28 -4.26 1.05
CA SER A 103 -0.90 -3.81 0.81
C SER A 103 -0.44 -2.77 1.82
N TYR A 104 -1.28 -1.79 2.14
CA TYR A 104 -0.95 -0.76 3.13
C TYR A 104 -0.90 -1.36 4.53
N SER A 105 -1.91 -2.15 4.91
CA SER A 105 -1.97 -2.77 6.21
C SER A 105 -0.78 -3.71 6.47
N ILE A 106 -0.42 -4.57 5.52
CA ILE A 106 0.73 -5.47 5.66
C ILE A 106 2.04 -4.69 5.55
N GLY A 107 2.15 -3.75 4.61
CA GLY A 107 3.35 -2.94 4.40
C GLY A 107 3.72 -2.10 5.62
N HIS A 108 2.75 -1.47 6.27
CA HIS A 108 2.99 -0.66 7.46
C HIS A 108 3.48 -1.49 8.65
N ASN A 109 2.96 -2.71 8.81
CA ASN A 109 3.30 -3.58 9.94
C ASN A 109 4.60 -4.36 9.74
N VAL A 110 4.82 -4.91 8.55
CA VAL A 110 6.03 -5.70 8.25
C VAL A 110 7.26 -4.82 8.07
N GLY A 111 7.06 -3.56 7.71
CA GLY A 111 8.15 -2.65 7.32
C GLY A 111 8.57 -2.86 5.85
N ALA A 112 9.53 -2.05 5.40
CA ALA A 112 9.95 -2.01 3.98
C ALA A 112 8.73 -1.97 3.03
N SER A 113 7.76 -1.11 3.34
CA SER A 113 6.38 -1.10 2.83
C SER A 113 6.28 -1.06 1.30
N VAL A 114 7.27 -0.49 0.60
CA VAL A 114 7.33 -0.48 -0.87
C VAL A 114 7.49 -1.90 -1.41
N PHE A 115 8.33 -2.73 -0.78
CA PHE A 115 8.58 -4.09 -1.23
C PHE A 115 7.48 -5.05 -0.77
N THR A 116 7.13 -5.01 0.51
CA THR A 116 6.09 -5.89 1.08
C THR A 116 4.72 -5.57 0.52
N GLY A 117 4.32 -4.31 0.50
CA GLY A 117 3.10 -3.84 -0.13
C GLY A 117 3.08 -4.06 -1.65
N GLY A 118 4.22 -3.89 -2.32
CA GLY A 118 4.40 -4.20 -3.73
C GLY A 118 4.19 -5.68 -4.05
N ALA A 119 4.71 -6.59 -3.22
CA ALA A 119 4.51 -8.04 -3.37
C ALA A 119 3.03 -8.43 -3.21
N VAL A 120 2.32 -7.84 -2.25
CA VAL A 120 0.87 -8.04 -2.07
C VAL A 120 0.09 -7.54 -3.29
N ARG A 121 0.38 -6.32 -3.77
CA ARG A 121 -0.21 -5.77 -5.00
C ARG A 121 0.03 -6.68 -6.19
N TYR A 122 1.27 -7.12 -6.38
CA TYR A 122 1.61 -8.01 -7.49
C TYR A 122 0.80 -9.30 -7.44
N ARG A 123 0.64 -9.90 -6.27
CA ARG A 123 -0.15 -11.11 -6.10
C ARG A 123 -1.62 -10.93 -6.46
N ILE A 124 -2.18 -9.76 -6.16
CA ILE A 124 -3.59 -9.46 -6.44
C ILE A 124 -3.78 -9.06 -7.90
N TYR A 125 -2.98 -8.14 -8.40
CA TYR A 125 -3.14 -7.56 -9.74
C TYR A 125 -2.65 -8.47 -10.86
N SER A 126 -1.70 -9.38 -10.62
CA SER A 126 -1.28 -10.37 -11.62
C SER A 126 -2.41 -11.28 -12.08
N ALA A 127 -3.41 -11.56 -11.22
CA ALA A 127 -4.62 -12.27 -11.60
C ALA A 127 -5.52 -11.49 -12.59
N TRP A 128 -5.28 -10.19 -12.75
CA TRP A 128 -5.98 -9.28 -13.66
C TRP A 128 -5.13 -8.85 -14.86
N GLY A 129 -4.00 -9.53 -15.07
CA GLY A 129 -3.15 -9.35 -16.24
C GLY A 129 -2.08 -8.26 -16.09
N LEU A 130 -1.93 -7.63 -14.91
CA LEU A 130 -0.87 -6.67 -14.68
C LEU A 130 0.45 -7.40 -14.42
N ASN A 131 1.52 -6.90 -15.03
CA ASN A 131 2.87 -7.41 -14.82
C ASN A 131 3.60 -6.69 -13.67
N ALA A 132 4.82 -7.11 -13.36
CA ALA A 132 5.60 -6.52 -12.27
C ALA A 132 5.95 -5.04 -12.50
N ILE A 133 6.13 -4.61 -13.77
CA ILE A 133 6.39 -3.22 -14.12
C ILE A 133 5.14 -2.36 -13.88
N ASP A 134 3.97 -2.86 -14.23
CA ASP A 134 2.70 -2.17 -13.95
C ASP A 134 2.49 -1.97 -12.45
N VAL A 135 2.78 -3.01 -11.65
CA VAL A 135 2.70 -2.90 -10.18
C VAL A 135 3.72 -1.92 -9.62
N ALA A 136 4.94 -1.88 -10.15
CA ALA A 136 5.93 -0.89 -9.75
C ALA A 136 5.47 0.55 -10.07
N LYS A 137 4.81 0.76 -11.22
CA LYS A 137 4.19 2.05 -11.57
C LYS A 137 3.05 2.42 -10.61
N ILE A 138 2.22 1.45 -10.20
CA ILE A 138 1.17 1.68 -9.20
C ILE A 138 1.80 2.10 -7.87
N CYS A 139 2.82 1.38 -7.39
CA CYS A 139 3.52 1.73 -6.15
C CYS A 139 4.14 3.14 -6.22
N PHE A 140 4.71 3.51 -7.37
CA PHE A 140 5.27 4.84 -7.57
C PHE A 140 4.18 5.94 -7.50
N LEU A 141 3.06 5.78 -8.23
CA LEU A 141 1.99 6.77 -8.25
C LEU A 141 1.26 6.88 -6.90
N ALA A 142 1.05 5.75 -6.23
CA ALA A 142 0.49 5.72 -4.88
C ALA A 142 1.44 6.38 -3.87
N GLY A 143 2.74 6.09 -3.96
CA GLY A 143 3.78 6.76 -3.17
C GLY A 143 3.83 8.26 -3.45
N LEU A 144 3.70 8.69 -4.70
CA LEU A 144 3.62 10.10 -5.06
C LEU A 144 2.43 10.80 -4.38
N THR A 145 1.24 10.17 -4.38
CA THR A 145 0.06 10.69 -3.66
C THR A 145 0.34 10.87 -2.18
N PHE A 146 0.97 9.88 -1.53
CA PHE A 146 1.37 9.95 -0.14
C PHE A 146 2.34 11.13 0.13
N TRP A 147 3.39 11.28 -0.67
CA TRP A 147 4.38 12.34 -0.47
C TRP A 147 3.81 13.74 -0.72
N LEU A 148 2.93 13.89 -1.72
CA LEU A 148 2.25 15.16 -1.99
C LEU A 148 1.31 15.52 -0.84
N GLY A 149 0.58 14.56 -0.27
CA GLY A 149 -0.28 14.75 0.90
C GLY A 149 0.54 15.18 2.12
N ASN A 150 1.65 14.48 2.41
CA ASN A 150 2.54 14.84 3.51
C ASN A 150 3.13 16.25 3.34
N ALA A 151 3.59 16.60 2.14
CA ALA A 151 4.11 17.93 1.86
C ALA A 151 3.05 19.03 2.09
N ALA A 152 1.79 18.76 1.72
CA ALA A 152 0.70 19.70 1.94
C ALA A 152 0.35 19.83 3.44
N VAL A 153 0.18 18.71 4.16
CA VAL A 153 -0.18 18.73 5.59
C VAL A 153 0.92 19.37 6.42
N LEU A 154 2.18 18.94 6.23
CA LEU A 154 3.31 19.52 6.99
C LEU A 154 3.61 20.96 6.56
N GLY A 155 3.61 21.24 5.26
CA GLY A 155 3.83 22.60 4.78
C GLY A 155 2.82 23.59 5.36
N LEU A 156 1.51 23.29 5.27
CA LEU A 156 0.47 24.16 5.81
C LEU A 156 0.46 24.16 7.35
N GLY A 157 0.57 22.98 7.97
CA GLY A 157 0.52 22.84 9.43
C GLY A 157 1.69 23.55 10.14
N ILE A 158 2.92 23.37 9.65
CA ILE A 158 4.12 24.01 10.22
C ILE A 158 4.14 25.52 9.89
N ALA A 159 3.66 25.94 8.72
CA ALA A 159 3.54 27.38 8.42
C ALA A 159 2.60 28.09 9.41
N TYR A 160 1.55 27.39 9.84
CA TYR A 160 0.56 27.91 10.80
C TYR A 160 1.06 27.77 12.25
N HIS A 161 1.58 26.58 12.65
CA HIS A 161 2.11 26.27 13.98
C HIS A 161 3.56 25.76 13.92
N PRO A 162 4.55 26.62 13.68
CA PRO A 162 5.97 26.21 13.58
C PRO A 162 6.53 25.65 14.89
N GLU A 163 5.95 26.01 16.03
CA GLU A 163 6.32 25.52 17.36
C GLU A 163 6.10 23.99 17.48
N ALA A 164 5.10 23.45 16.79
CA ALA A 164 4.83 22.02 16.79
C ALA A 164 6.00 21.19 16.21
N ALA A 165 6.61 21.68 15.14
CA ALA A 165 7.81 21.05 14.58
C ALA A 165 9.03 21.29 15.48
N ALA A 166 9.17 22.50 16.06
CA ALA A 166 10.28 22.85 16.96
C ALA A 166 10.36 21.95 18.20
N ASN A 167 9.25 21.40 18.66
CA ASN A 167 9.24 20.42 19.75
C ASN A 167 9.99 19.13 19.38
N ILE A 168 9.99 18.74 18.11
CA ILE A 168 10.64 17.50 17.64
C ILE A 168 12.08 17.77 17.18
N ASP A 169 12.28 18.78 16.32
CA ASP A 169 13.55 19.01 15.62
C ASP A 169 14.48 20.00 16.34
N GLN A 170 13.97 20.66 17.41
CA GLN A 170 14.69 21.67 18.22
C GLN A 170 15.19 22.87 17.41
N LEU A 171 14.67 23.07 16.19
CA LEU A 171 14.99 24.24 15.38
C LEU A 171 14.17 25.46 15.82
N PRO A 172 14.69 26.69 15.60
CA PRO A 172 13.91 27.89 15.89
C PRO A 172 12.62 27.94 15.07
N PRO A 173 11.49 28.36 15.66
CA PRO A 173 10.18 28.40 14.96
C PRO A 173 10.20 29.18 13.64
N TRP A 174 10.98 30.27 13.56
CA TRP A 174 11.10 31.05 12.32
C TRP A 174 11.74 30.23 11.19
N LEU A 175 12.71 29.37 11.51
CA LEU A 175 13.36 28.51 10.51
C LEU A 175 12.39 27.44 10.03
N ASN A 176 11.66 26.78 10.92
CA ASN A 176 10.61 25.82 10.59
C ASN A 176 9.55 26.45 9.69
N ARG A 177 9.10 27.67 9.99
CA ARG A 177 8.16 28.41 9.14
C ARG A 177 8.74 28.69 7.75
N THR A 178 10.01 29.08 7.67
CA THR A 178 10.68 29.32 6.39
C THR A 178 10.79 28.03 5.54
N LEU A 179 11.15 26.91 6.18
CA LEU A 179 11.20 25.60 5.51
C LEU A 179 9.80 25.17 5.03
N ALA A 180 8.76 25.40 5.83
CA ALA A 180 7.39 25.11 5.48
C ALA A 180 6.92 25.91 4.24
N PHE A 181 7.25 27.20 4.17
CA PHE A 181 6.98 28.00 2.96
C PHE A 181 7.75 27.47 1.75
N GLY A 182 9.00 27.04 1.92
CA GLY A 182 9.78 26.37 0.88
C GLY A 182 9.09 25.10 0.35
N ILE A 183 8.54 24.26 1.24
CA ILE A 183 7.77 23.07 0.88
C ILE A 183 6.50 23.46 0.10
N ILE A 184 5.74 24.46 0.57
CA ILE A 184 4.53 24.94 -0.11
C ILE A 184 4.86 25.47 -1.51
N ILE A 185 5.91 26.27 -1.64
CA ILE A 185 6.36 26.82 -2.94
C ILE A 185 6.75 25.67 -3.88
N ALA A 186 7.49 24.68 -3.40
CA ALA A 186 7.88 23.51 -4.18
C ALA A 186 6.64 22.70 -4.63
N LEU A 187 5.65 22.54 -3.75
CA LEU A 187 4.39 21.86 -4.05
C LEU A 187 3.60 22.61 -5.14
N VAL A 188 3.46 23.93 -5.00
CA VAL A 188 2.80 24.77 -6.00
C VAL A 188 3.54 24.73 -7.33
N ALA A 189 4.86 24.84 -7.31
CA ALA A 189 5.70 24.74 -8.50
C ALA A 189 5.53 23.39 -9.21
N TYR A 190 5.46 22.28 -8.44
CA TYR A 190 5.17 20.96 -8.98
C TYR A 190 3.79 20.90 -9.65
N VAL A 191 2.75 21.42 -9.00
CA VAL A 191 1.39 21.45 -9.57
C VAL A 191 1.35 22.24 -10.85
N VAL A 192 1.96 23.44 -10.87
CA VAL A 192 2.06 24.28 -12.08
C VAL A 192 2.83 23.55 -13.19
N TRP A 193 3.92 22.89 -12.84
CA TRP A 193 4.76 22.16 -13.80
C TRP A 193 4.01 21.01 -14.49
N VAL A 194 3.19 20.24 -13.75
CA VAL A 194 2.37 19.15 -14.34
C VAL A 194 1.08 19.67 -15.00
N TRP A 195 0.68 20.92 -14.69
CA TRP A 195 -0.49 21.55 -15.31
C TRP A 195 -0.22 22.03 -16.73
N THR A 196 0.98 22.55 -16.97
CA THR A 196 1.34 23.18 -18.25
C THR A 196 1.46 22.17 -19.40
N GLN A 197 1.94 20.96 -19.13
CA GLN A 197 2.13 19.90 -20.13
C GLN A 197 2.09 18.50 -19.50
N PRO A 198 1.61 17.47 -20.23
CA PRO A 198 1.76 16.08 -19.79
C PRO A 198 3.24 15.75 -19.56
N ARG A 199 3.57 15.22 -18.38
CA ARG A 199 4.95 14.85 -18.03
C ARG A 199 5.09 13.34 -18.00
N VAL A 200 6.15 12.85 -18.62
CA VAL A 200 6.50 11.43 -18.62
C VAL A 200 7.83 11.27 -17.89
N VAL A 201 7.84 10.43 -16.87
CA VAL A 201 9.02 10.13 -16.06
C VAL A 201 9.42 8.67 -16.29
N GLY A 202 10.73 8.41 -16.35
CA GLY A 202 11.27 7.08 -16.55
C GLY A 202 11.90 6.88 -17.92
N ARG A 203 12.41 5.67 -18.19
CA ARG A 203 13.05 5.29 -19.47
C ARG A 203 12.66 3.85 -19.84
N GLY A 204 12.57 3.59 -21.15
CA GLY A 204 12.27 2.26 -21.68
C GLY A 204 10.92 1.73 -21.21
N PRO A 205 10.83 0.48 -20.78
CA PRO A 205 9.56 -0.13 -20.33
C PRO A 205 8.99 0.50 -19.07
N TRP A 206 9.85 1.16 -18.26
CA TRP A 206 9.45 1.84 -17.04
C TRP A 206 9.24 3.34 -17.31
N THR A 207 8.21 3.64 -18.06
CA THR A 207 7.75 5.03 -18.27
C THR A 207 6.38 5.22 -17.61
N VAL A 208 6.21 6.32 -16.89
CA VAL A 208 4.96 6.70 -16.21
C VAL A 208 4.59 8.12 -16.65
N THR A 209 3.38 8.28 -17.14
CA THR A 209 2.80 9.61 -17.34
C THR A 209 2.30 10.12 -16.00
N LEU A 210 2.82 11.25 -15.55
CA LEU A 210 2.37 11.89 -14.32
C LEU A 210 0.93 12.40 -14.50
N PRO A 211 0.11 12.34 -13.44
CA PRO A 211 -1.21 12.95 -13.44
C PRO A 211 -1.12 14.44 -13.78
N GLY A 212 -1.99 14.90 -14.66
CA GLY A 212 -2.10 16.34 -14.97
C GLY A 212 -2.61 17.16 -13.78
N GLY A 213 -2.55 18.49 -13.88
CA GLY A 213 -2.85 19.41 -12.78
C GLY A 213 -4.13 19.08 -11.98
N PRO A 214 -5.31 18.89 -12.59
CA PRO A 214 -6.54 18.58 -11.85
C PRO A 214 -6.46 17.26 -11.08
N LEU A 215 -5.84 16.21 -11.67
CA LEU A 215 -5.66 14.93 -10.99
C LEU A 215 -4.61 15.02 -9.88
N THR A 216 -3.58 15.84 -10.04
CA THR A 216 -2.57 16.11 -9.02
C THR A 216 -3.18 16.83 -7.83
N LEU A 217 -4.05 17.83 -8.06
CA LEU A 217 -4.79 18.46 -6.97
C LEU A 217 -5.69 17.46 -6.23
N LEU A 218 -6.35 16.59 -6.96
CA LEU A 218 -7.15 15.51 -6.36
C LEU A 218 -6.29 14.55 -5.53
N GLN A 219 -5.07 14.19 -5.99
CA GLN A 219 -4.12 13.39 -5.23
C GLN A 219 -3.70 14.08 -3.92
N ILE A 220 -3.40 15.39 -3.98
CA ILE A 220 -3.08 16.19 -2.80
C ILE A 220 -4.25 16.19 -1.81
N MET A 221 -5.47 16.45 -2.30
CA MET A 221 -6.68 16.45 -1.46
C MET A 221 -6.92 15.09 -0.79
N ILE A 222 -6.77 14.00 -1.54
CA ILE A 222 -6.91 12.64 -1.01
C ILE A 222 -5.84 12.37 0.05
N GLY A 223 -4.59 12.80 -0.20
CA GLY A 223 -3.51 12.68 0.78
C GLY A 223 -3.75 13.48 2.05
N ILE A 224 -4.26 14.72 1.94
CA ILE A 224 -4.65 15.54 3.10
C ILE A 224 -5.77 14.86 3.89
N VAL A 225 -6.80 14.35 3.20
CA VAL A 225 -7.95 13.69 3.85
C VAL A 225 -7.52 12.41 4.55
N ASP A 226 -6.67 11.59 3.93
CA ASP A 226 -6.13 10.37 4.52
C ASP A 226 -5.33 10.65 5.79
N LEU A 227 -4.34 11.53 5.69
CA LEU A 227 -3.52 11.94 6.85
C LEU A 227 -4.36 12.66 7.92
N GLY A 228 -5.36 13.43 7.48
CA GLY A 228 -6.30 14.09 8.38
C GLY A 228 -7.12 13.09 9.21
N PHE A 229 -7.63 12.01 8.60
CA PHE A 229 -8.31 10.95 9.34
C PHE A 229 -7.40 10.20 10.28
N CYS A 230 -6.17 9.91 9.87
CA CYS A 230 -5.19 9.27 10.74
C CYS A 230 -4.84 10.17 11.95
N ALA A 231 -4.62 11.47 11.70
CA ALA A 231 -4.35 12.44 12.76
C ALA A 231 -5.58 12.67 13.67
N LEU A 232 -6.82 12.67 13.13
CA LEU A 232 -8.04 12.74 13.93
C LEU A 232 -8.21 11.51 14.82
N ALA A 233 -7.90 10.32 14.31
CA ALA A 233 -7.94 9.10 15.12
C ALA A 233 -6.98 9.19 16.32
N MET A 234 -5.77 9.72 16.10
CA MET A 234 -4.81 9.95 17.18
C MET A 234 -5.27 11.07 18.12
N TYR A 235 -5.77 12.20 17.56
CA TYR A 235 -6.23 13.35 18.33
C TYR A 235 -7.34 13.02 19.33
N VAL A 236 -8.25 12.12 18.97
CA VAL A 236 -9.34 11.68 19.87
C VAL A 236 -8.85 10.75 20.98
N LEU A 237 -7.69 10.11 20.80
CA LEU A 237 -7.13 9.17 21.76
C LEU A 237 -6.06 9.77 22.68
N VAL A 238 -5.51 10.95 22.33
CA VAL A 238 -4.57 11.64 23.23
C VAL A 238 -5.33 12.38 24.33
N PRO A 239 -4.67 12.68 25.48
CA PRO A 239 -5.28 13.44 26.58
C PRO A 239 -5.85 14.79 26.12
N ASP A 240 -6.98 15.18 26.71
CA ASP A 240 -7.63 16.47 26.40
C ASP A 240 -6.88 17.67 27.02
N GLU A 241 -6.08 17.44 28.06
CA GLU A 241 -5.30 18.47 28.74
C GLU A 241 -3.79 18.21 28.67
N PRO A 242 -2.99 19.26 28.35
CA PRO A 242 -3.41 20.58 27.87
C PRO A 242 -3.97 20.52 26.46
N ASN A 243 -5.00 21.28 26.15
CA ASN A 243 -5.59 21.30 24.80
C ASN A 243 -4.66 22.00 23.81
N LEU A 244 -3.87 21.22 23.10
CA LEU A 244 -2.90 21.71 22.10
C LEU A 244 -3.53 22.04 20.74
N GLY A 245 -4.79 21.69 20.54
CA GLY A 245 -5.49 21.85 19.28
C GLY A 245 -5.07 20.82 18.21
N PHE A 246 -6.01 20.53 17.31
CA PHE A 246 -5.86 19.47 16.29
C PHE A 246 -4.62 19.67 15.39
N VAL A 247 -4.37 20.89 14.93
CA VAL A 247 -3.27 21.16 13.96
C VAL A 247 -1.91 20.83 14.57
N VAL A 248 -1.69 21.17 15.84
CA VAL A 248 -0.43 20.87 16.55
C VAL A 248 -0.23 19.35 16.65
N VAL A 249 -1.27 18.64 17.11
CA VAL A 249 -1.21 17.17 17.21
C VAL A 249 -1.04 16.53 15.83
N ALA A 250 -1.69 17.04 14.78
CA ALA A 250 -1.56 16.54 13.42
C ALA A 250 -0.14 16.73 12.86
N VAL A 251 0.48 17.89 13.07
CA VAL A 251 1.88 18.15 12.65
C VAL A 251 2.83 17.18 13.37
N ILE A 252 2.69 17.03 14.68
CA ILE A 252 3.53 16.12 15.47
C ILE A 252 3.31 14.67 15.03
N PHE A 253 2.06 14.24 14.89
CA PHE A 253 1.71 12.89 14.46
C PHE A 253 2.26 12.56 13.06
N VAL A 254 2.09 13.44 12.09
CA VAL A 254 2.58 13.21 10.71
C VAL A 254 4.11 13.23 10.68
N SER A 255 4.76 14.11 11.44
CA SER A 255 6.21 14.13 11.58
C SER A 255 6.73 12.85 12.22
N ALA A 256 6.11 12.38 13.31
CA ALA A 256 6.44 11.13 13.98
C ALA A 256 6.24 9.92 13.05
N THR A 257 5.16 9.93 12.25
CA THR A 257 4.89 8.87 11.25
C THR A 257 5.98 8.83 10.18
N LEU A 258 6.43 9.98 9.66
CA LEU A 258 7.52 10.03 8.69
C LEU A 258 8.86 9.57 9.28
N LEU A 259 9.17 9.93 10.53
CA LEU A 259 10.35 9.43 11.23
C LEU A 259 10.29 7.92 11.44
N GLY A 260 9.13 7.39 11.85
CA GLY A 260 8.88 5.96 11.94
C GLY A 260 9.04 5.24 10.60
N PHE A 261 8.53 5.83 9.52
CA PHE A 261 8.69 5.31 8.17
C PHE A 261 10.15 5.32 7.71
N ALA A 262 10.88 6.41 7.96
CA ALA A 262 12.30 6.56 7.62
C ALA A 262 13.20 5.58 8.40
N SER A 263 12.80 5.19 9.60
CA SER A 263 13.54 4.21 10.41
C SER A 263 13.46 2.78 9.88
N HIS A 264 12.55 2.50 8.93
CA HIS A 264 12.24 1.16 8.40
C HIS A 264 11.87 0.13 9.48
N SER A 265 11.59 0.57 10.71
CA SER A 265 11.16 -0.33 11.78
C SER A 265 9.73 -0.83 11.52
N PRO A 266 9.43 -2.10 11.82
CA PRO A 266 8.08 -2.63 11.71
C PRO A 266 7.08 -1.81 12.54
N GLY A 267 6.02 -1.31 11.91
CA GLY A 267 5.03 -0.47 12.59
C GLY A 267 5.55 0.84 13.17
N GLY A 268 6.76 1.29 12.76
CA GLY A 268 7.40 2.51 13.31
C GLY A 268 7.81 2.38 14.78
N LEU A 269 7.86 1.15 15.33
CA LEU A 269 8.09 0.88 16.75
C LEU A 269 9.32 1.61 17.31
N GLY A 270 9.13 2.27 18.43
CA GLY A 270 10.14 3.02 19.17
C GLY A 270 10.36 4.44 18.62
N VAL A 271 10.56 4.60 17.30
CA VAL A 271 10.86 5.92 16.71
C VAL A 271 9.60 6.80 16.65
N PHE A 272 8.49 6.25 16.21
CA PHE A 272 7.19 6.95 16.24
C PHE A 272 6.83 7.33 17.68
N ASP A 273 6.98 6.37 18.63
CA ASP A 273 6.63 6.58 20.02
C ASP A 273 7.48 7.66 20.67
N ALA A 274 8.81 7.61 20.45
CA ALA A 274 9.71 8.61 20.95
C ALA A 274 9.40 10.01 20.38
N ALA A 275 9.12 10.11 19.07
CA ALA A 275 8.77 11.38 18.44
C ALA A 275 7.44 11.94 18.97
N MET A 276 6.44 11.11 19.22
CA MET A 276 5.17 11.52 19.83
C MET A 276 5.37 12.03 21.26
N LEU A 277 6.13 11.27 22.09
CA LEU A 277 6.42 11.66 23.48
C LEU A 277 7.23 12.97 23.58
N VAL A 278 8.17 13.18 22.66
CA VAL A 278 8.95 14.41 22.59
C VAL A 278 8.09 15.58 22.06
N GLY A 279 7.29 15.33 21.01
CA GLY A 279 6.44 16.35 20.40
C GLY A 279 5.31 16.81 21.32
N LEU A 280 4.73 15.91 22.08
CA LEU A 280 3.61 16.14 23.00
C LEU A 280 4.08 16.12 24.48
N TRP A 281 5.29 16.56 24.76
CA TRP A 281 5.91 16.54 26.08
C TRP A 281 5.11 17.22 27.20
N GLN A 282 4.15 18.07 26.85
CA GLN A 282 3.28 18.81 27.77
C GLN A 282 2.12 17.93 28.30
N MET A 283 1.80 16.82 27.61
CA MET A 283 0.73 15.90 28.00
C MET A 283 1.22 14.92 29.07
N ASP A 284 0.28 14.38 29.84
CA ASP A 284 0.59 13.31 30.77
C ASP A 284 1.14 12.10 29.99
N ARG A 285 2.25 11.56 30.48
CA ARG A 285 2.98 10.52 29.75
C ARG A 285 2.26 9.18 29.75
N GLU A 286 1.60 8.84 30.85
CA GLU A 286 0.93 7.53 31.00
C GLU A 286 -0.33 7.50 30.12
N ASP A 287 -1.13 8.57 30.18
CA ASP A 287 -2.32 8.71 29.33
C ASP A 287 -1.96 8.78 27.84
N LEU A 288 -0.90 9.50 27.47
CA LEU A 288 -0.41 9.56 26.10
C LEU A 288 0.02 8.18 25.59
N LEU A 289 0.74 7.40 26.40
CA LEU A 289 1.12 6.03 26.05
C LEU A 289 -0.10 5.13 25.89
N GLY A 290 -1.10 5.27 26.76
CA GLY A 290 -2.38 4.56 26.64
C GLY A 290 -3.09 4.86 25.32
N GLY A 291 -3.21 6.14 24.95
CA GLY A 291 -3.78 6.58 23.67
C GLY A 291 -3.02 6.06 22.46
N MET A 292 -1.68 6.10 22.51
CA MET A 292 -0.82 5.56 21.45
C MET A 292 -0.96 4.04 21.30
N LEU A 293 -1.12 3.31 22.42
CA LEU A 293 -1.35 1.88 22.41
C LEU A 293 -2.69 1.54 21.77
N LEU A 294 -3.75 2.28 22.10
CA LEU A 294 -5.07 2.14 21.47
C LEU A 294 -5.03 2.46 19.98
N PHE A 295 -4.34 3.55 19.61
CA PHE A 295 -4.13 3.87 18.20
C PHE A 295 -3.42 2.73 17.46
N ARG A 296 -2.42 2.14 18.07
CA ARG A 296 -1.68 1.02 17.50
C ARG A 296 -2.56 -0.22 17.32
N LEU A 297 -3.42 -0.51 18.28
CA LEU A 297 -4.40 -1.58 18.17
C LEU A 297 -5.38 -1.36 17.02
N LEU A 298 -5.92 -0.15 16.90
CA LEU A 298 -6.93 0.19 15.91
C LEU A 298 -6.36 0.38 14.50
N TYR A 299 -5.21 1.05 14.35
CA TYR A 299 -4.65 1.43 13.05
C TYR A 299 -3.70 0.39 12.47
N TYR A 300 -2.91 -0.30 13.30
CA TYR A 300 -1.93 -1.28 12.84
C TYR A 300 -2.44 -2.71 12.98
N ILE A 301 -2.80 -3.14 14.20
CA ILE A 301 -3.07 -4.56 14.49
C ILE A 301 -4.39 -5.02 13.88
N ALA A 302 -5.48 -4.32 14.12
CA ALA A 302 -6.80 -4.75 13.64
C ALA A 302 -6.88 -4.83 12.10
N PRO A 303 -6.46 -3.81 11.31
CA PRO A 303 -6.43 -3.94 9.85
C PRO A 303 -5.46 -5.03 9.37
N PHE A 304 -4.35 -5.26 10.09
CA PHE A 304 -3.38 -6.29 9.74
C PHE A 304 -3.98 -7.69 9.85
N VAL A 305 -4.65 -7.99 10.98
CA VAL A 305 -5.36 -9.26 11.17
C VAL A 305 -6.41 -9.47 10.09
N ILE A 306 -7.23 -8.44 9.82
CA ILE A 306 -8.25 -8.49 8.76
C ILE A 306 -7.60 -8.75 7.40
N SER A 307 -6.48 -8.10 7.09
CA SER A 307 -5.77 -8.26 5.82
C SER A 307 -5.21 -9.67 5.64
N VAL A 308 -4.63 -10.26 6.68
CA VAL A 308 -4.14 -11.64 6.65
C VAL A 308 -5.28 -12.62 6.41
N ILE A 309 -6.42 -12.44 7.10
CA ILE A 309 -7.62 -13.26 6.91
C ILE A 309 -8.15 -13.13 5.46
N LEU A 310 -8.28 -11.90 4.94
CA LEU A 310 -8.78 -11.66 3.59
C LEU A 310 -7.87 -12.28 2.52
N LEU A 311 -6.55 -12.16 2.66
CA LEU A 311 -5.60 -12.77 1.72
C LEU A 311 -5.66 -14.30 1.79
N THR A 312 -5.69 -14.87 2.99
CA THR A 312 -5.78 -16.33 3.17
C THR A 312 -7.06 -16.86 2.54
N PHE A 313 -8.20 -16.22 2.83
CA PHE A 313 -9.49 -16.62 2.25
C PHE A 313 -9.51 -16.53 0.72
N ARG A 314 -8.94 -15.44 0.16
CA ARG A 314 -8.77 -15.29 -1.28
C ARG A 314 -7.96 -16.43 -1.91
N GLU A 315 -6.81 -16.79 -1.30
CA GLU A 315 -5.95 -17.87 -1.80
C GLU A 315 -6.66 -19.22 -1.77
N VAL A 316 -7.40 -19.51 -0.71
CA VAL A 316 -8.20 -20.73 -0.62
C VAL A 316 -9.26 -20.80 -1.71
N ILE A 317 -9.99 -19.70 -1.95
CA ILE A 317 -11.01 -19.65 -3.03
C ILE A 317 -10.38 -19.81 -4.42
N VAL A 318 -9.28 -19.10 -4.69
CA VAL A 318 -8.59 -19.18 -5.99
C VAL A 318 -8.04 -20.59 -6.19
N GLY A 319 -7.42 -21.18 -5.18
CA GLY A 319 -6.91 -22.56 -5.22
C GLY A 319 -8.00 -23.59 -5.43
N ALA A 320 -9.17 -23.44 -4.78
CA ALA A 320 -10.31 -24.32 -4.97
C ALA A 320 -10.93 -24.21 -6.37
N ARG A 321 -10.99 -23.01 -6.96
CA ARG A 321 -11.47 -22.80 -8.33
C ARG A 321 -10.55 -23.45 -9.36
N LEU A 322 -9.23 -23.35 -9.19
CA LEU A 322 -8.26 -23.95 -10.09
C LEU A 322 -8.32 -25.49 -10.06
N LYS A 323 -8.60 -26.09 -8.91
CA LYS A 323 -8.78 -27.54 -8.79
C LYS A 323 -10.09 -28.06 -9.46
N ARG A 324 -11.08 -27.17 -9.64
CA ARG A 324 -12.38 -27.51 -10.29
C ARG A 324 -12.38 -27.31 -11.81
N LEU A 325 -11.36 -26.69 -12.38
CA LEU A 325 -11.22 -26.65 -13.84
C LEU A 325 -10.92 -28.08 -14.32
N PRO A 326 -11.68 -28.64 -15.28
CA PRO A 326 -11.37 -29.94 -15.83
C PRO A 326 -9.94 -29.92 -16.32
N GLN A 327 -9.13 -30.85 -15.83
CA GLN A 327 -7.88 -31.15 -16.52
C GLN A 327 -8.32 -31.59 -17.91
N THR A 328 -8.03 -30.79 -18.92
CA THR A 328 -8.14 -31.23 -20.29
C THR A 328 -7.27 -32.46 -20.39
N ASP A 329 -7.91 -33.61 -20.30
CA ASP A 329 -7.30 -34.92 -20.52
C ASP A 329 -6.59 -34.83 -21.88
N SER A 330 -5.29 -34.85 -21.84
CA SER A 330 -4.49 -35.00 -23.04
C SER A 330 -4.73 -36.42 -23.48
N GLY A 331 -5.87 -36.61 -24.14
CA GLY A 331 -6.22 -37.88 -24.80
C GLY A 331 -5.03 -38.35 -25.64
N PRO A 332 -4.87 -39.67 -25.81
CA PRO A 332 -3.75 -40.25 -26.52
C PRO A 332 -3.64 -39.58 -27.89
N ARG A 333 -2.44 -39.10 -28.22
CA ARG A 333 -2.16 -38.55 -29.56
C ARG A 333 -2.61 -39.58 -30.60
N PRO A 334 -3.39 -39.17 -31.61
CA PRO A 334 -3.63 -40.06 -32.72
C PRO A 334 -2.27 -40.43 -33.33
N GLU A 335 -2.01 -41.74 -33.41
CA GLU A 335 -0.82 -42.26 -34.09
C GLU A 335 -0.81 -41.75 -35.54
N PRO A 336 0.33 -41.37 -36.08
CA PRO A 336 0.42 -41.00 -37.48
C PRO A 336 0.13 -42.27 -38.31
N HIS A 337 -1.01 -42.27 -38.95
CA HIS A 337 -1.31 -43.26 -39.96
C HIS A 337 -0.21 -43.20 -41.03
N HIS A 338 0.61 -44.24 -41.08
CA HIS A 338 1.49 -44.52 -42.22
C HIS A 338 0.58 -44.82 -43.43
N GLU A 339 0.24 -43.81 -44.19
CA GLU A 339 -0.25 -44.01 -45.56
C GLU A 339 0.91 -44.56 -46.38
N ALA A 340 0.83 -45.84 -46.69
CA ALA A 340 1.70 -46.53 -47.63
C ALA A 340 1.55 -45.88 -49.00
N VAL A 341 2.58 -45.14 -49.41
CA VAL A 341 2.68 -44.64 -50.80
C VAL A 341 2.91 -45.82 -51.71
N LEU A 342 1.80 -46.30 -52.32
CA LEU A 342 1.86 -47.20 -53.48
C LEU A 342 2.39 -46.39 -54.67
N VAL A 343 3.68 -46.53 -54.94
CA VAL A 343 4.32 -46.10 -56.19
C VAL A 343 3.77 -47.00 -57.31
N ARG A 344 2.81 -46.48 -58.09
CA ARG A 344 2.35 -47.08 -59.33
C ARG A 344 3.30 -46.64 -60.46
N LYS A 345 4.29 -47.48 -60.76
CA LYS A 345 5.01 -47.44 -62.03
C LYS A 345 3.98 -47.61 -63.16
N ARG A 346 3.85 -46.63 -64.01
CA ARG A 346 3.34 -46.82 -65.36
C ARG A 346 4.46 -46.45 -66.33
N GLY A 347 4.86 -47.48 -67.01
CA GLY A 347 5.85 -47.41 -68.04
C GLY A 347 5.37 -46.77 -69.33
N ASP A 348 6.31 -46.38 -70.03
CA ASP A 348 6.58 -46.27 -71.45
C ASP A 348 5.49 -46.67 -72.46
N SER A 349 5.31 -45.73 -73.37
CA SER A 349 5.36 -45.99 -74.85
C SER A 349 4.83 -44.72 -75.52
N GLY A 350 5.70 -43.99 -76.25
CA GLY A 350 5.92 -44.22 -77.66
C GLY A 350 5.29 -43.12 -78.49
N VAL A 351 6.15 -42.52 -79.28
CA VAL A 351 6.05 -41.64 -80.43
C VAL A 351 6.16 -40.18 -80.19
#